data_7853c2633c01f16b6ffc808c9f3b508c
#
_entry.id   7853c2633c01f16b6ffc808c9f3b508c
#
_cell.length_a   1.000
_cell.length_b   1.000
_cell.length_c   1.000
_cell.angle_alpha   90.00
_cell.angle_beta   90.00
_cell.angle_gamma   90.00
#
_symmetry.space_group_name_H-M   'P 1'
#
loop_
_entity.id
_entity.type
_entity.pdbx_description
1 polymer ?
#
loop_
_entity_poly.entity_id
_entity_poly.type
_entity_poly.pdbx_seq_one_letter_code
_entity_poly.pdbx_strand_id
1 'polypeptide(L)'
;MRIRLSAFVFLLFFAAPAAAQPAAQESPASPPGRFQAGITWLYYKDLPAAMRFYERVMGLTLTVDQGWAKVYQVSPTSFVGLVDETRGMHRASDTKPVALAFVTDRVDDWHRWLTSQGVKTRGEAKDSANLPIRGFVALDPEGYTLAFATFRDHPMNNRIRGLLGAPRPQ
;
A
#
# COMPACT_ATOMS: atom_id res chain seq x y z
N MET A 1 -63.48 -66.11 39.48
CA MET A 1 -62.45 -66.01 38.42
C MET A 1 -62.07 -64.57 38.23
N ARG A 2 -60.94 -64.17 38.82
CA ARG A 2 -60.54 -62.73 38.86
C ARG A 2 -59.42 -62.55 37.83
N ILE A 3 -59.71 -61.72 36.79
CA ILE A 3 -58.79 -61.42 35.72
C ILE A 3 -57.99 -60.16 36.24
N ARG A 4 -56.69 -60.34 36.39
CA ARG A 4 -55.77 -59.24 36.68
C ARG A 4 -55.27 -58.58 35.36
N LEU A 5 -55.66 -57.36 35.10
CA LEU A 5 -55.17 -56.58 33.96
C LEU A 5 -53.86 -55.89 34.40
N SER A 6 -52.73 -56.32 33.82
CA SER A 6 -51.44 -55.71 34.02
C SER A 6 -51.27 -54.55 32.99
N ALA A 7 -51.23 -53.33 33.45
CA ALA A 7 -50.94 -52.17 32.61
C ALA A 7 -49.42 -52.07 32.42
N PHE A 8 -48.97 -52.23 31.17
CA PHE A 8 -47.59 -51.97 30.76
C PHE A 8 -47.45 -50.48 30.42
N VAL A 9 -46.70 -49.76 31.24
CA VAL A 9 -46.36 -48.37 30.98
C VAL A 9 -45.13 -48.36 30.10
N PHE A 10 -45.32 -47.97 28.82
CA PHE A 10 -44.22 -47.73 27.88
C PHE A 10 -43.66 -46.35 28.13
N LEU A 11 -42.46 -46.28 28.73
CA LEU A 11 -41.70 -45.02 28.89
C LEU A 11 -40.99 -44.70 27.57
N LEU A 12 -41.53 -43.78 26.76
CA LEU A 12 -40.88 -43.23 25.58
C LEU A 12 -39.79 -42.26 25.99
N PHE A 13 -38.51 -42.66 25.89
CA PHE A 13 -37.37 -41.76 25.99
C PHE A 13 -37.27 -40.95 24.69
N PHE A 14 -37.68 -39.69 24.71
CA PHE A 14 -37.37 -38.74 23.70
C PHE A 14 -35.91 -38.33 23.88
N ALA A 15 -34.99 -38.85 23.06
CA ALA A 15 -33.64 -38.30 22.96
C ALA A 15 -33.72 -36.99 22.20
N ALA A 16 -33.52 -35.88 22.88
CA ALA A 16 -33.36 -34.57 22.22
C ALA A 16 -32.09 -34.56 21.37
N PRO A 17 -32.15 -34.08 20.12
CA PRO A 17 -30.94 -33.93 19.32
C PRO A 17 -30.00 -32.96 20.03
N ALA A 18 -28.78 -33.39 20.32
CA ALA A 18 -27.71 -32.53 20.78
C ALA A 18 -27.42 -31.49 19.69
N ALA A 19 -27.77 -30.22 19.96
CA ALA A 19 -27.38 -29.12 19.09
C ALA A 19 -25.86 -29.10 19.04
N ALA A 20 -25.29 -29.34 17.87
CA ALA A 20 -23.87 -29.18 17.64
C ALA A 20 -23.51 -27.72 17.92
N GLN A 21 -22.76 -27.45 18.99
CA GLN A 21 -22.19 -26.15 19.24
C GLN A 21 -21.25 -25.82 18.07
N PRO A 22 -21.37 -24.62 17.46
CA PRO A 22 -20.40 -24.19 16.45
C PRO A 22 -19.01 -24.24 17.09
N ALA A 23 -18.09 -24.94 16.45
CA ALA A 23 -16.70 -25.00 16.85
C ALA A 23 -16.20 -23.56 17.00
N ALA A 24 -15.74 -23.17 18.18
CA ALA A 24 -15.12 -21.89 18.43
C ALA A 24 -13.91 -21.81 17.48
N GLN A 25 -13.96 -20.88 16.51
CA GLN A 25 -12.83 -20.59 15.66
C GLN A 25 -11.73 -20.04 16.59
N GLU A 26 -10.71 -20.83 16.84
CA GLU A 26 -9.52 -20.37 17.57
C GLU A 26 -8.90 -19.19 16.79
N SER A 27 -8.74 -18.06 17.48
CA SER A 27 -8.03 -16.92 16.89
C SER A 27 -6.59 -17.34 16.56
N PRO A 28 -6.09 -17.03 15.36
CA PRO A 28 -4.74 -17.44 14.98
C PRO A 28 -3.69 -16.84 15.94
N ALA A 29 -2.76 -17.66 16.38
CA ALA A 29 -1.71 -17.30 17.34
C ALA A 29 -0.67 -16.30 16.77
N SER A 30 -0.68 -16.05 15.44
CA SER A 30 0.23 -15.14 14.76
C SER A 30 -0.43 -14.55 13.50
N PRO A 31 0.10 -13.44 12.96
CA PRO A 31 -0.37 -12.89 11.68
C PRO A 31 -0.30 -13.94 10.55
N PRO A 32 -1.29 -13.97 9.63
CA PRO A 32 -1.49 -15.07 8.69
C PRO A 32 -0.46 -15.18 7.55
N GLY A 33 0.61 -14.38 7.54
CA GLY A 33 1.65 -14.50 6.54
C GLY A 33 2.26 -13.17 6.07
N ARG A 34 2.93 -13.20 4.92
CA ARG A 34 3.60 -12.04 4.33
C ARG A 34 2.66 -11.30 3.36
N PHE A 35 2.76 -9.97 3.33
CA PHE A 35 2.13 -9.18 2.28
C PHE A 35 2.86 -9.41 0.94
N GLN A 36 2.11 -9.48 -0.15
CA GLN A 36 2.66 -9.66 -1.50
C GLN A 36 3.11 -8.33 -2.11
N ALA A 37 2.41 -7.23 -1.81
CA ALA A 37 2.67 -5.90 -2.34
C ALA A 37 2.08 -4.82 -1.43
N GLY A 38 2.48 -3.56 -1.69
CA GLY A 38 1.89 -2.37 -1.07
C GLY A 38 1.35 -1.40 -2.12
N ILE A 39 0.19 -0.81 -1.87
CA ILE A 39 -0.39 0.27 -2.68
C ILE A 39 -0.62 1.47 -1.77
N THR A 40 -0.04 2.63 -2.14
CA THR A 40 -0.34 3.91 -1.47
C THR A 40 -1.41 4.63 -2.26
N TRP A 41 -2.56 4.91 -1.63
CA TRP A 41 -3.68 5.61 -2.26
C TRP A 41 -3.60 7.12 -2.00
N LEU A 42 -3.65 7.91 -3.08
CA LEU A 42 -3.65 9.36 -3.08
C LEU A 42 -4.94 9.87 -3.71
N TYR A 43 -5.53 10.91 -3.14
CA TYR A 43 -6.85 11.41 -3.51
C TYR A 43 -6.72 12.77 -4.19
N TYR A 44 -7.29 12.90 -5.39
CA TYR A 44 -7.12 14.05 -6.28
C TYR A 44 -8.44 14.73 -6.60
N LYS A 45 -8.44 16.05 -6.64
CA LYS A 45 -9.51 16.90 -7.21
C LYS A 45 -9.49 16.80 -8.73
N ASP A 46 -8.29 16.79 -9.33
CA ASP A 46 -8.06 16.64 -10.77
C ASP A 46 -7.31 15.33 -11.07
N LEU A 47 -8.05 14.20 -11.06
CA LEU A 47 -7.48 12.89 -11.40
C LEU A 47 -6.82 12.87 -12.79
N PRO A 48 -7.39 13.48 -13.88
CA PRO A 48 -6.73 13.55 -15.17
C PRO A 48 -5.37 14.25 -15.15
N ALA A 49 -5.19 15.34 -14.38
CA ALA A 49 -3.90 16.01 -14.24
C ALA A 49 -2.89 15.10 -13.51
N ALA A 50 -3.31 14.43 -12.45
CA ALA A 50 -2.48 13.47 -11.75
C ALA A 50 -2.06 12.30 -12.66
N MET A 51 -2.98 11.72 -13.42
CA MET A 51 -2.67 10.66 -14.39
C MET A 51 -1.60 11.09 -15.38
N ARG A 52 -1.76 12.27 -16.02
CA ARG A 52 -0.76 12.80 -16.97
C ARG A 52 0.62 12.93 -16.33
N PHE A 53 0.68 13.37 -15.08
CA PHE A 53 1.93 13.51 -14.34
C PHE A 53 2.59 12.16 -14.09
N TYR A 54 1.85 11.19 -13.54
CA TYR A 54 2.42 9.87 -13.20
C TYR A 54 2.78 9.05 -14.44
N GLU A 55 2.06 9.19 -15.53
CA GLU A 55 2.37 8.51 -16.80
C GLU A 55 3.52 9.16 -17.56
N ARG A 56 3.45 10.48 -17.78
CA ARG A 56 4.38 11.16 -18.70
C ARG A 56 5.63 11.70 -18.01
N VAL A 57 5.49 12.25 -16.80
CA VAL A 57 6.60 12.84 -16.07
C VAL A 57 7.32 11.80 -15.23
N MET A 58 6.57 10.97 -14.50
CA MET A 58 7.15 9.91 -13.68
C MET A 58 7.44 8.63 -14.47
N GLY A 59 6.85 8.45 -15.66
CA GLY A 59 7.06 7.27 -16.50
C GLY A 59 6.51 5.98 -15.91
N LEU A 60 5.51 6.05 -15.02
CA LEU A 60 4.95 4.87 -14.39
C LEU A 60 3.95 4.17 -15.33
N THR A 61 3.91 2.84 -15.22
CA THR A 61 3.00 2.02 -16.01
C THR A 61 1.66 1.84 -15.29
N LEU A 62 0.56 2.17 -15.97
CA LEU A 62 -0.79 1.87 -15.51
C LEU A 62 -1.01 0.35 -15.50
N THR A 63 -1.39 -0.21 -14.34
CA THR A 63 -1.62 -1.65 -14.16
C THR A 63 -3.07 -1.99 -13.93
N VAL A 64 -3.85 -1.09 -13.30
CA VAL A 64 -5.28 -1.28 -13.06
C VAL A 64 -6.01 0.03 -13.34
N ASP A 65 -7.08 -0.06 -14.15
CA ASP A 65 -8.00 1.03 -14.43
C ASP A 65 -9.41 0.67 -13.96
N GLN A 66 -9.88 1.37 -12.92
CA GLN A 66 -11.24 1.23 -12.38
C GLN A 66 -12.16 2.40 -12.78
N GLY A 67 -11.75 3.22 -13.74
CA GLY A 67 -12.43 4.45 -14.11
C GLY A 67 -12.11 5.60 -13.15
N TRP A 68 -12.59 5.56 -11.94
CA TRP A 68 -12.40 6.58 -10.90
C TRP A 68 -11.16 6.37 -10.03
N ALA A 69 -10.50 5.23 -10.14
CA ALA A 69 -9.23 4.93 -9.48
C ALA A 69 -8.28 4.24 -10.47
N LYS A 70 -7.01 4.58 -10.39
CA LYS A 70 -5.95 4.09 -11.25
C LYS A 70 -4.80 3.57 -10.39
N VAL A 71 -4.19 2.44 -10.75
CA VAL A 71 -3.03 1.90 -10.05
C VAL A 71 -1.84 1.88 -11.00
N TYR A 72 -0.76 2.51 -10.59
CA TYR A 72 0.50 2.60 -11.31
C TYR A 72 1.59 1.82 -10.60
N GLN A 73 2.38 1.08 -11.37
CA GLN A 73 3.51 0.33 -10.82
C GLN A 73 4.73 1.24 -10.60
N VAL A 74 5.27 1.21 -9.39
CA VAL A 74 6.51 1.91 -8.99
C VAL A 74 7.71 0.95 -9.03
N SER A 75 7.52 -0.26 -8.52
CA SER A 75 8.50 -1.35 -8.52
C SER A 75 7.75 -2.69 -8.57
N PRO A 76 8.44 -3.85 -8.67
CA PRO A 76 7.75 -5.15 -8.77
C PRO A 76 6.68 -5.40 -7.72
N THR A 77 6.80 -4.82 -6.53
CA THR A 77 5.87 -5.06 -5.40
C THR A 77 5.35 -3.76 -4.76
N SER A 78 5.59 -2.60 -5.40
CA SER A 78 5.18 -1.30 -4.88
C SER A 78 4.36 -0.55 -5.94
N PHE A 79 3.25 0.03 -5.52
CA PHE A 79 2.30 0.71 -6.40
C PHE A 79 1.83 2.02 -5.78
N VAL A 80 1.41 2.95 -6.63
CA VAL A 80 0.65 4.14 -6.24
C VAL A 80 -0.73 4.10 -6.87
N GLY A 81 -1.74 4.33 -6.05
CA GLY A 81 -3.12 4.44 -6.48
C GLY A 81 -3.56 5.91 -6.53
N LEU A 82 -4.12 6.34 -7.64
CA LEU A 82 -4.68 7.67 -7.81
C LEU A 82 -6.20 7.56 -7.81
N VAL A 83 -6.87 8.33 -6.98
CA VAL A 83 -8.31 8.22 -6.73
C VAL A 83 -8.99 9.57 -6.97
N ASP A 84 -10.08 9.56 -7.74
CA ASP A 84 -11.00 10.70 -7.79
C ASP A 84 -11.63 10.88 -6.39
N GLU A 85 -11.40 12.04 -5.77
CA GLU A 85 -11.89 12.33 -4.42
C GLU A 85 -13.42 12.22 -4.30
N THR A 86 -14.14 12.46 -5.39
CA THR A 86 -15.62 12.47 -5.36
C THR A 86 -16.20 11.07 -5.21
N ARG A 87 -15.42 10.04 -5.55
CA ARG A 87 -15.83 8.63 -5.54
C ARG A 87 -15.03 7.77 -4.57
N GLY A 88 -13.90 8.27 -4.08
CA GLY A 88 -13.04 7.58 -3.13
C GLY A 88 -13.54 7.65 -1.69
N MET A 89 -12.85 6.92 -0.80
CA MET A 89 -13.15 6.89 0.64
C MET A 89 -12.83 8.21 1.34
N HIS A 90 -11.89 8.99 0.79
CA HIS A 90 -11.44 10.26 1.38
C HIS A 90 -11.51 11.39 0.36
N ARG A 91 -11.66 12.62 0.88
CA ARG A 91 -11.55 13.83 0.08
C ARG A 91 -10.09 14.26 -0.03
N ALA A 92 -9.74 14.90 -1.14
CA ALA A 92 -8.46 15.58 -1.26
C ALA A 92 -8.40 16.73 -0.24
N SER A 93 -7.24 16.91 0.37
CA SER A 93 -6.99 17.97 1.34
C SER A 93 -5.85 18.85 0.85
N ASP A 94 -5.87 20.13 1.18
CA ASP A 94 -4.74 21.03 0.88
C ASP A 94 -3.50 20.68 1.71
N THR A 95 -3.70 20.13 2.92
CA THR A 95 -2.63 19.52 3.71
C THR A 95 -2.47 18.06 3.31
N LYS A 96 -1.29 17.69 2.81
CA LYS A 96 -0.94 16.33 2.38
C LYS A 96 0.03 15.69 3.41
N PRO A 97 -0.46 15.10 4.51
CA PRO A 97 0.41 14.53 5.57
C PRO A 97 0.99 13.17 5.17
N VAL A 98 1.40 13.03 3.93
CA VAL A 98 2.00 11.84 3.35
C VAL A 98 3.11 12.24 2.40
N ALA A 99 4.19 11.47 2.36
CA ALA A 99 5.22 11.57 1.36
C ALA A 99 5.43 10.21 0.68
N LEU A 100 5.46 10.21 -0.65
CA LEU A 100 5.92 9.06 -1.42
C LEU A 100 7.44 9.13 -1.53
N ALA A 101 8.12 8.09 -1.07
CA ALA A 101 9.57 7.99 -1.21
C ALA A 101 9.92 7.01 -2.34
N PHE A 102 10.62 7.52 -3.35
CA PHE A 102 11.19 6.75 -4.45
C PHE A 102 12.67 6.52 -4.18
N VAL A 103 13.05 5.26 -3.98
CA VAL A 103 14.45 4.90 -3.79
C VAL A 103 15.06 4.62 -5.15
N THR A 104 16.14 5.33 -5.47
CA THR A 104 16.83 5.23 -6.77
C THR A 104 18.32 5.51 -6.58
N ASP A 105 19.18 4.91 -7.38
CA ASP A 105 20.61 5.22 -7.50
C ASP A 105 20.87 6.44 -8.40
N ARG A 106 19.83 6.94 -9.11
CA ARG A 106 19.89 8.04 -10.08
C ARG A 106 19.24 9.33 -9.59
N VAL A 107 19.45 9.71 -8.34
CA VAL A 107 18.80 10.89 -7.71
C VAL A 107 19.06 12.17 -8.49
N ASP A 108 20.31 12.40 -8.93
CA ASP A 108 20.67 13.63 -9.66
C ASP A 108 20.03 13.68 -11.05
N ASP A 109 19.88 12.54 -11.71
CA ASP A 109 19.21 12.46 -13.02
C ASP A 109 17.71 12.75 -12.86
N TRP A 110 17.08 12.19 -11.83
CA TRP A 110 15.69 12.50 -11.53
C TRP A 110 15.47 13.98 -11.20
N HIS A 111 16.38 14.60 -10.45
CA HIS A 111 16.29 16.02 -10.18
C HIS A 111 16.36 16.85 -11.47
N ARG A 112 17.35 16.58 -12.34
CA ARG A 112 17.48 17.27 -13.64
C ARG A 112 16.24 17.06 -14.53
N TRP A 113 15.76 15.82 -14.60
CA TRP A 113 14.57 15.47 -15.38
C TRP A 113 13.34 16.24 -14.89
N LEU A 114 13.00 16.15 -13.61
CA LEU A 114 11.81 16.81 -13.06
C LEU A 114 11.89 18.34 -13.20
N THR A 115 13.07 18.92 -13.00
CA THR A 115 13.31 20.35 -13.24
C THR A 115 13.08 20.73 -14.70
N SER A 116 13.55 19.92 -15.66
CA SER A 116 13.31 20.15 -17.10
C SER A 116 11.83 20.03 -17.49
N GLN A 117 11.05 19.27 -16.75
CA GLN A 117 9.59 19.14 -16.91
C GLN A 117 8.80 20.25 -16.18
N GLY A 118 9.48 21.22 -15.57
CA GLY A 118 8.84 22.30 -14.82
C GLY A 118 8.23 21.87 -13.48
N VAL A 119 8.61 20.72 -12.96
CA VAL A 119 8.10 20.22 -11.66
C VAL A 119 8.72 21.03 -10.53
N LYS A 120 7.89 21.46 -9.58
CA LYS A 120 8.34 22.22 -8.41
C LYS A 120 9.17 21.33 -7.48
N THR A 121 10.44 21.69 -7.28
CA THR A 121 11.34 21.03 -6.32
C THR A 121 11.56 21.91 -5.09
N ARG A 122 11.89 21.28 -3.96
CA ARG A 122 12.32 21.95 -2.72
C ARG A 122 13.84 21.88 -2.61
N GLY A 123 14.54 22.68 -3.46
CA GLY A 123 15.99 22.72 -3.54
C GLY A 123 16.59 21.63 -4.42
N GLU A 124 17.91 21.57 -4.42
CA GLU A 124 18.72 20.67 -5.24
C GLU A 124 18.87 19.28 -4.60
N ALA A 125 19.28 18.32 -5.42
CA ALA A 125 19.71 17.01 -4.91
C ALA A 125 21.02 17.18 -4.11
N LYS A 126 21.00 16.77 -2.84
CA LYS A 126 22.14 16.90 -1.93
C LYS A 126 22.23 15.80 -0.90
N ASP A 127 23.41 15.63 -0.33
CA ASP A 127 23.58 14.77 0.84
C ASP A 127 22.91 15.39 2.06
N SER A 128 22.20 14.58 2.83
CA SER A 128 21.57 15.03 4.06
C SER A 128 22.62 15.28 5.15
N ALA A 129 22.45 16.36 5.92
CA ALA A 129 23.34 16.66 7.04
C ALA A 129 23.20 15.65 8.20
N ASN A 130 22.03 15.04 8.36
CA ASN A 130 21.69 14.25 9.54
C ASN A 130 21.48 12.75 9.24
N LEU A 131 21.39 12.38 7.97
CA LEU A 131 21.10 11.01 7.54
C LEU A 131 22.06 10.58 6.43
N PRO A 132 22.49 9.33 6.39
CA PRO A 132 23.38 8.84 5.32
C PRO A 132 22.57 8.58 4.03
N ILE A 133 21.94 9.62 3.50
CA ILE A 133 21.20 9.60 2.24
C ILE A 133 21.58 10.81 1.39
N ARG A 134 21.49 10.66 0.07
CA ARG A 134 21.42 11.74 -0.89
C ARG A 134 20.00 11.82 -1.44
N GLY A 135 19.43 13.02 -1.55
CA GLY A 135 18.07 13.13 -2.02
C GLY A 135 17.62 14.55 -2.30
N PHE A 136 16.40 14.67 -2.80
CA PHE A 136 15.65 15.91 -2.95
C PHE A 136 14.16 15.65 -2.80
N VAL A 137 13.38 16.71 -2.76
CA VAL A 137 11.92 16.66 -2.67
C VAL A 137 11.32 17.40 -3.86
N ALA A 138 10.32 16.82 -4.49
CA ALA A 138 9.45 17.44 -5.49
C ALA A 138 7.99 17.45 -5.01
N LEU A 139 7.16 18.21 -5.69
CA LEU A 139 5.72 18.21 -5.48
C LEU A 139 5.02 17.75 -6.75
N ASP A 140 4.02 16.89 -6.58
CA ASP A 140 3.11 16.54 -7.67
C ASP A 140 2.11 17.68 -7.98
N PRO A 141 1.22 17.56 -8.98
CA PRO A 141 0.30 18.62 -9.37
C PRO A 141 -0.62 19.14 -8.27
N GLU A 142 -0.95 18.32 -7.27
CA GLU A 142 -1.79 18.74 -6.14
C GLU A 142 -1.03 18.90 -4.81
N GLY A 143 0.32 18.92 -4.87
CA GLY A 143 1.18 19.22 -3.74
C GLY A 143 1.52 18.01 -2.86
N TYR A 144 1.28 16.79 -3.30
CA TYR A 144 1.85 15.62 -2.62
C TYR A 144 3.37 15.66 -2.66
N THR A 145 3.97 15.37 -1.52
CA THR A 145 5.43 15.31 -1.38
C THR A 145 5.97 14.02 -2.03
N LEU A 146 6.87 14.21 -2.99
CA LEU A 146 7.62 13.13 -3.64
C LEU A 146 9.08 13.24 -3.21
N ALA A 147 9.56 12.33 -2.39
CA ALA A 147 10.94 12.27 -1.94
C ALA A 147 11.73 11.29 -2.81
N PHE A 148 12.84 11.74 -3.38
CA PHE A 148 13.77 10.89 -4.13
C PHE A 148 15.04 10.71 -3.31
N ALA A 149 15.46 9.47 -3.08
CA ALA A 149 16.61 9.20 -2.23
C ALA A 149 17.44 8.01 -2.68
N THR A 150 18.75 8.12 -2.45
CA THR A 150 19.72 7.04 -2.46
C THR A 150 20.24 6.81 -1.06
N PHE A 151 20.26 5.60 -0.58
CA PHE A 151 20.90 5.22 0.68
C PHE A 151 22.41 5.12 0.48
N ARG A 152 23.19 5.99 1.15
CA ARG A 152 24.65 5.98 1.11
C ARG A 152 25.23 4.76 1.79
N ASP A 153 26.47 4.43 1.48
CA ASP A 153 27.21 3.38 2.15
C ASP A 153 27.51 3.81 3.61
N HIS A 154 26.80 3.16 4.54
CA HIS A 154 26.86 3.46 5.96
C HIS A 154 26.27 2.29 6.75
N PRO A 155 26.80 1.91 7.92
CA PRO A 155 26.28 0.80 8.71
C PRO A 155 24.78 0.84 8.98
N MET A 156 24.20 2.03 9.19
CA MET A 156 22.76 2.23 9.38
C MET A 156 21.94 1.76 8.17
N ASN A 157 22.49 1.80 6.97
CA ASN A 157 21.81 1.49 5.72
C ASN A 157 22.04 0.05 5.23
N ASN A 158 22.93 -0.73 5.87
CA ASN A 158 23.34 -2.04 5.37
C ASN A 158 22.16 -2.98 5.10
N ARG A 159 21.18 -3.00 6.01
CA ARG A 159 20.01 -3.86 5.87
C ARG A 159 19.13 -3.48 4.70
N ILE A 160 18.79 -2.19 4.55
CA ILE A 160 17.92 -1.75 3.44
C ILE A 160 18.64 -1.86 2.10
N ARG A 161 19.93 -1.53 2.03
CA ARG A 161 20.73 -1.70 0.81
C ARG A 161 20.80 -3.16 0.38
N GLY A 162 20.96 -4.08 1.31
CA GLY A 162 20.92 -5.53 1.02
C GLY A 162 19.55 -6.00 0.49
N LEU A 163 18.44 -5.42 0.96
CA LEU A 163 17.10 -5.74 0.47
C LEU A 163 16.79 -5.14 -0.91
N LEU A 164 17.38 -3.99 -1.25
CA LEU A 164 17.22 -3.34 -2.55
C LEU A 164 18.02 -4.04 -3.66
N GLY A 165 18.93 -4.95 -3.31
CA GLY A 165 19.84 -5.62 -4.23
C GLY A 165 21.04 -4.76 -4.60
N ALA A 166 22.09 -5.39 -5.16
CA ALA A 166 23.18 -4.67 -5.78
C ALA A 166 22.65 -3.83 -6.95
N PRO A 167 23.24 -2.66 -7.26
CA PRO A 167 22.83 -1.86 -8.42
C PRO A 167 22.81 -2.77 -9.65
N ARG A 168 21.68 -2.73 -10.40
CA ARG A 168 21.62 -3.45 -11.67
C ARG A 168 22.69 -2.86 -12.59
N PRO A 169 23.52 -3.68 -13.24
CA PRO A 169 24.40 -3.19 -14.27
C PRO A 169 23.55 -2.48 -15.32
N GLN A 170 24.01 -1.31 -15.73
CA GLN A 170 23.36 -0.51 -16.78
C GLN A 170 23.47 -1.22 -18.12
#